data_7f43f6687b1d55daf14939cd9902a793
#
_entry.id   7f43f6687b1d55daf14939cd9902a793
#
_cell.length_a   1.000
_cell.length_b   1.000
_cell.length_c   1.000
_cell.angle_alpha   90.00
_cell.angle_beta   90.00
_cell.angle_gamma   90.00
#
_symmetry.space_group_name_H-M   'P 1'
#
loop_
_entity.id
_entity.type
_entity.pdbx_description
1 polymer ?
#
loop_
_entity_poly.entity_id
_entity_poly.type
_entity_poly.pdbx_seq_one_letter_code
_entity_poly.pdbx_strand_id
1 'polypeptide(L)' 'MENTIVPVSEKYTLTIKEAATYFNIGIKKMRRIAEDNLGTVAVYCGNRFLIIRPKFEEFILNSSEI' A
#
# COMPACT_ATOMS: atom_id res chain seq x y z
N MET A 1 -9.56 -3.00 -25.58
CA MET A 1 -9.35 -3.28 -24.23
C MET A 1 -10.41 -2.61 -23.39
N GLU A 2 -10.97 -3.29 -22.52
CA GLU A 2 -11.93 -2.67 -21.76
C GLU A 2 -11.36 -2.06 -20.57
N ASN A 3 -11.99 -1.05 -20.06
CA ASN A 3 -11.56 -0.36 -18.90
C ASN A 3 -12.21 -0.95 -17.71
N THR A 4 -11.59 -1.93 -17.19
CA THR A 4 -12.12 -2.54 -16.00
C THR A 4 -11.60 -1.78 -14.81
N ILE A 5 -12.51 -1.23 -14.03
CA ILE A 5 -12.13 -0.54 -12.82
C ILE A 5 -12.21 -1.53 -11.68
N VAL A 6 -11.07 -1.84 -11.10
CA VAL A 6 -11.01 -2.76 -9.99
C VAL A 6 -11.06 -1.95 -8.71
N PRO A 7 -11.99 -2.26 -7.80
CA PRO A 7 -12.04 -1.56 -6.52
C PRO A 7 -10.73 -1.73 -5.77
N VAL A 8 -10.34 -0.70 -5.04
CA VAL A 8 -9.09 -0.72 -4.30
C VAL A 8 -9.04 -1.93 -3.37
N SER A 9 -10.17 -2.27 -2.76
CA SER A 9 -10.21 -3.40 -1.83
C SER A 9 -9.94 -4.74 -2.50
N GLU A 10 -9.97 -4.79 -3.84
CA GLU A 10 -9.72 -6.03 -4.57
C GLU A 10 -8.39 -6.03 -5.28
N LYS A 11 -7.64 -4.94 -5.22
CA LYS A 11 -6.34 -4.88 -5.85
C LYS A 11 -5.31 -5.53 -4.94
N TYR A 12 -4.40 -6.26 -5.55
CA TYR A 12 -3.32 -6.87 -4.78
C TYR A 12 -2.29 -5.83 -4.37
N THR A 13 -1.97 -4.90 -5.27
CA THR A 13 -1.02 -3.84 -4.96
C THR A 13 -1.70 -2.49 -5.14
N LEU A 14 -1.27 -1.52 -4.35
CA LEU A 14 -1.82 -0.18 -4.38
C LEU A 14 -0.68 0.82 -4.54
N THR A 15 -0.98 1.94 -5.20
CA THR A 15 -0.02 3.04 -5.21
C THR A 15 -0.01 3.65 -3.81
N ILE A 16 1.01 4.49 -3.54
CA ILE A 16 1.08 5.17 -2.24
C ILE A 16 -0.21 5.94 -1.97
N LYS A 17 -0.70 6.64 -3.00
CA LYS A 17 -1.90 7.45 -2.83
C LYS A 17 -3.13 6.61 -2.55
N GLU A 18 -3.28 5.50 -3.28
CA GLU A 18 -4.40 4.61 -3.05
C GLU A 18 -4.35 4.01 -1.66
N ALA A 19 -3.16 3.58 -1.24
CA ALA A 19 -3.01 2.98 0.07
C ALA A 19 -3.26 3.99 1.17
N ALA A 20 -2.79 5.22 0.99
CA ALA A 20 -3.02 6.26 1.97
C ALA A 20 -4.52 6.48 2.19
N THR A 21 -5.28 6.49 1.12
CA THR A 21 -6.71 6.67 1.20
C THR A 21 -7.40 5.43 1.79
N TYR A 22 -7.01 4.27 1.31
CA TYR A 22 -7.65 3.02 1.72
C TYR A 22 -7.42 2.74 3.21
N PHE A 23 -6.20 2.99 3.68
CA PHE A 23 -5.87 2.72 5.08
C PHE A 23 -6.02 3.96 5.96
N ASN A 24 -6.43 5.07 5.38
CA ASN A 24 -6.64 6.30 6.14
C ASN A 24 -5.38 6.75 6.86
N ILE A 25 -4.27 6.73 6.13
CA ILE A 25 -2.97 7.15 6.64
C ILE A 25 -2.46 8.25 5.72
N GLY A 26 -1.76 9.24 6.28
CA GLY A 26 -1.24 10.33 5.47
C GLY A 26 -0.27 9.83 4.40
N ILE A 27 -0.23 10.53 3.26
CA ILE A 27 0.61 10.14 2.14
C ILE A 27 2.08 10.09 2.53
N LYS A 28 2.55 11.07 3.26
CA LYS A 28 3.96 11.10 3.67
C LYS A 28 4.29 9.93 4.58
N LYS A 29 3.40 9.64 5.51
CA LYS A 29 3.61 8.54 6.41
C LYS A 29 3.56 7.21 5.67
N MET A 30 2.62 7.08 4.73
CA MET A 30 2.51 5.87 3.93
C MET A 30 3.80 5.62 3.13
N ARG A 31 4.36 6.68 2.54
CA ARG A 31 5.59 6.55 1.80
C ARG A 31 6.75 6.11 2.70
N ARG A 32 6.80 6.67 3.90
CA ARG A 32 7.86 6.30 4.83
C ARG A 32 7.75 4.85 5.25
N ILE A 33 6.53 4.39 5.50
CA ILE A 33 6.32 3.00 5.85
C ILE A 33 6.76 2.10 4.71
N ALA A 34 6.44 2.49 3.48
CA ALA A 34 6.85 1.71 2.32
C ALA A 34 8.37 1.64 2.21
N GLU A 35 9.05 2.77 2.41
CA GLU A 35 10.50 2.80 2.34
C GLU A 35 11.13 1.93 3.41
N ASP A 36 10.57 1.98 4.61
CA ASP A 36 11.13 1.25 5.74
C ASP A 36 10.83 -0.24 5.68
N ASN A 37 9.87 -0.64 4.87
CA ASN A 37 9.42 -2.03 4.83
C ASN A 37 9.42 -2.61 3.43
N LEU A 38 10.40 -2.21 2.61
CA LEU A 38 10.53 -2.77 1.28
C LEU A 38 10.82 -4.26 1.38
N GLY A 39 10.13 -5.02 0.56
CA GLY A 39 10.28 -6.46 0.58
C GLY A 39 9.33 -7.14 1.53
N THR A 40 8.64 -6.39 2.38
CA THR A 40 7.69 -6.95 3.34
C THR A 40 6.28 -6.49 2.99
N VAL A 41 6.02 -5.19 3.11
CA VAL A 41 4.68 -4.67 2.81
C VAL A 41 4.65 -3.87 1.52
N ALA A 42 5.80 -3.63 0.91
CA ALA A 42 5.89 -2.82 -0.28
C ALA A 42 6.97 -3.34 -1.21
N VAL A 43 6.84 -3.01 -2.48
CA VAL A 43 7.87 -3.31 -3.48
C VAL A 43 8.08 -2.06 -4.30
N TYR A 44 9.26 -1.97 -4.90
CA TYR A 44 9.57 -0.85 -5.77
C TYR A 44 9.43 -1.35 -7.20
N CYS A 45 8.52 -0.75 -7.94
CA CYS A 45 8.25 -1.20 -9.30
C CYS A 45 8.49 -0.05 -10.25
N GLY A 46 9.52 -0.19 -11.09
CA GLY A 46 9.89 0.88 -11.99
C GLY A 46 10.41 2.05 -11.18
N ASN A 47 9.68 3.14 -11.18
CA ASN A 47 10.11 4.30 -10.43
C ASN A 47 9.12 4.71 -9.36
N ARG A 48 8.35 3.74 -8.85
CA ARG A 48 7.38 4.05 -7.81
C ARG A 48 7.24 2.89 -6.85
N PHE A 49 6.75 3.19 -5.66
CA PHE A 49 6.45 2.17 -4.66
C PHE A 49 5.06 1.62 -4.88
N LEU A 50 4.90 0.34 -4.64
CA LEU A 50 3.58 -0.29 -4.61
C LEU A 50 3.42 -0.96 -3.26
N ILE A 51 2.26 -0.75 -2.66
CA ILE A 51 1.95 -1.36 -1.37
C ILE A 51 1.26 -2.68 -1.63
N ILE A 52 1.73 -3.74 -1.01
CA ILE A 52 1.09 -5.05 -1.11
C ILE A 52 -0.06 -5.07 -0.12
N ARG A 53 -1.28 -4.87 -0.63
CA ARG A 53 -2.43 -4.65 0.24
C ARG A 53 -2.61 -5.73 1.31
N PRO A 54 -2.62 -7.03 0.98
CA PRO A 54 -2.84 -8.01 2.04
C PRO A 54 -1.73 -8.01 3.10
N LYS A 55 -0.50 -7.76 2.69
CA LYS A 55 0.61 -7.72 3.64
C LYS A 55 0.52 -6.50 4.53
N PHE A 56 0.09 -5.37 3.97
CA PHE A 56 -0.05 -4.18 4.76
C PHE A 56 -1.20 -4.31 5.75
N GLU A 57 -2.26 -5.01 5.36
CA GLU A 57 -3.36 -5.27 6.27
C GLU A 57 -2.85 -6.06 7.48
N GLU A 58 -2.02 -7.06 7.22
CA GLU A 58 -1.42 -7.85 8.28
C GLU A 58 -0.51 -7.00 9.16
N PHE A 59 0.25 -6.12 8.52
CA PHE A 59 1.16 -5.23 9.22
C PHE A 59 0.40 -4.36 10.22
N ILE A 60 -0.74 -3.83 9.79
CA ILE A 60 -1.57 -3.01 10.66
C ILE A 60 -2.14 -3.82 11.81
N LEU A 61 -2.61 -5.03 11.52
CA LEU A 61 -3.19 -5.88 12.54
C LEU A 61 -2.19 -6.23 13.63
N ASN A 62 -0.91 -6.27 13.27
CA ASN A 62 0.13 -6.63 14.22
C ASN A 62 0.83 -5.43 14.83
N SER A 63 0.33 -4.23 14.53
CA SER A 63 0.92 -3.00 15.06
C SER A 63 -0.04 -2.36 16.03
N SER A 64 0.47 -1.88 17.14
CA SER A 64 -0.37 -1.13 18.06
C SER A 64 -0.31 0.36 17.72
N GLU A 65 0.70 0.74 16.96
CA GLU A 65 0.90 2.15 16.65
C GLU A 65 1.67 2.26 15.36
N ILE A 66 1.30 3.18 14.53
CA ILE A 66 1.97 3.42 13.27
C ILE A 66 2.53 4.88 13.20
#